data_4e5869f4338673502748c6d92825e5ae
#
_entry.id   4e5869f4338673502748c6d92825e5ae
#
_cell.length_a   1.000
_cell.length_b   1.000
_cell.length_c   1.000
_cell.angle_alpha   90.00
_cell.angle_beta   90.00
_cell.angle_gamma   90.00
#
_symmetry.space_group_name_H-M   'P 1'
#
loop_
_entity.id
_entity.type
_entity.pdbx_description
1 polymer ?
#
loop_
_entity_poly.entity_id
_entity_poly.type
_entity_poly.pdbx_seq_one_letter_code
_entity_poly.pdbx_strand_id
1 'polypeptide(L)'
;MQPVAVIGVSTLFPDASDPNSFWENLLAGKDSRAEAGPEQMDLDPKRFFDPRKGTLDRYYCLKGGYIQDFELDPEGFALDAQRVQL
;
A
#
# COMPACT_ATOMS: atom_id res chain seq x y z
N MET A 1 -30.71 -19.90 10.29
CA MET A 1 -29.48 -19.14 10.04
C MET A 1 -29.09 -18.41 11.30
N GLN A 2 -27.89 -18.70 11.82
CA GLN A 2 -27.41 -17.98 13.00
C GLN A 2 -26.84 -16.64 12.59
N PRO A 3 -27.20 -15.56 13.29
CA PRO A 3 -26.59 -14.27 13.02
C PRO A 3 -25.11 -14.27 13.40
N VAL A 4 -24.31 -13.53 12.63
CA VAL A 4 -22.88 -13.35 12.86
C VAL A 4 -22.61 -11.87 13.04
N ALA A 5 -21.87 -11.52 14.10
CA ALA A 5 -21.51 -10.14 14.39
C ALA A 5 -20.06 -9.88 13.93
N VAL A 6 -19.86 -8.76 13.25
CA VAL A 6 -18.52 -8.25 12.95
C VAL A 6 -18.11 -7.35 14.13
N ILE A 7 -17.11 -7.78 14.89
CA ILE A 7 -16.70 -7.08 16.12
C ILE A 7 -15.46 -6.21 15.93
N GLY A 8 -14.87 -6.22 14.75
CA GLY A 8 -13.73 -5.37 14.44
C GLY A 8 -13.42 -5.40 12.96
N VAL A 9 -12.91 -4.29 12.44
CA VAL A 9 -12.48 -4.12 11.06
C VAL A 9 -11.23 -3.27 11.06
N SER A 10 -10.21 -3.70 10.32
CA SER A 10 -9.02 -2.88 10.07
C SER A 10 -8.69 -2.90 8.60
N THR A 11 -8.08 -1.82 8.13
CA THR A 11 -7.68 -1.71 6.72
C THR A 11 -6.31 -1.06 6.62
N LEU A 12 -5.60 -1.42 5.55
CA LEU A 12 -4.35 -0.76 5.17
C LEU A 12 -4.31 -0.68 3.65
N PHE A 13 -4.69 0.47 3.13
CA PHE A 13 -4.71 0.74 1.70
C PHE A 13 -3.92 2.02 1.40
N PRO A 14 -3.53 2.25 0.13
CA PRO A 14 -2.94 3.54 -0.24
C PRO A 14 -3.82 4.71 0.20
N ASP A 15 -3.26 5.68 0.90
CA ASP A 15 -3.93 6.86 1.46
C ASP A 15 -5.08 6.54 2.43
N ALA A 16 -5.17 5.29 2.94
CA ALA A 16 -6.22 4.92 3.87
C ALA A 16 -5.71 3.86 4.86
N SER A 17 -5.27 4.30 6.03
CA SER A 17 -4.77 3.42 7.08
C SER A 17 -5.86 2.92 8.04
N ASP A 18 -7.09 3.36 7.87
CA ASP A 18 -8.24 2.97 8.68
C ASP A 18 -9.50 2.88 7.81
N PRO A 19 -10.55 2.16 8.29
CA PRO A 19 -11.77 1.96 7.50
C PRO A 19 -12.51 3.26 7.16
N ASN A 20 -12.48 4.26 8.05
CA ASN A 20 -13.16 5.52 7.81
C ASN A 20 -12.50 6.30 6.67
N SER A 21 -11.17 6.38 6.67
CA SER A 21 -10.42 7.02 5.58
C SER A 21 -10.66 6.32 4.25
N PHE A 22 -10.70 5.01 4.25
CA PHE A 22 -11.01 4.23 3.05
C PHE A 22 -12.39 4.56 2.50
N TRP A 23 -13.39 4.62 3.37
CA TRP A 23 -14.76 4.95 2.98
C TRP A 23 -14.87 6.37 2.44
N GLU A 24 -14.25 7.34 3.11
CA GLU A 24 -14.23 8.73 2.66
C GLU A 24 -13.58 8.87 1.28
N ASN A 25 -12.49 8.14 1.02
CA ASN A 25 -11.82 8.13 -0.27
C ASN A 25 -12.72 7.57 -1.38
N LEU A 26 -13.47 6.51 -1.07
CA LEU A 26 -14.44 5.95 -2.02
C LEU A 26 -15.55 6.94 -2.36
N LEU A 27 -16.10 7.62 -1.35
CA LEU A 27 -17.16 8.61 -1.57
C LEU A 27 -16.67 9.80 -2.37
N ALA A 28 -15.40 10.19 -2.18
CA ALA A 28 -14.79 11.30 -2.91
C ALA A 28 -14.33 10.91 -4.32
N GLY A 29 -14.36 9.63 -4.66
CA GLY A 29 -13.83 9.14 -5.94
C GLY A 29 -12.32 9.34 -6.06
N LYS A 30 -11.59 9.28 -4.94
CA LYS A 30 -10.15 9.54 -4.91
C LYS A 30 -9.37 8.43 -5.59
N ASP A 31 -8.47 8.80 -6.48
CA ASP A 31 -7.49 7.90 -7.08
C ASP A 31 -6.17 8.01 -6.29
N SER A 32 -5.84 6.96 -5.55
CA SER A 32 -4.65 6.92 -4.70
C SER A 32 -3.44 6.27 -5.38
N ARG A 33 -3.51 6.04 -6.69
CA ARG A 33 -2.36 5.56 -7.44
C ARG A 33 -1.33 6.66 -7.58
N ALA A 34 -0.08 6.29 -7.45
CA ALA A 34 1.05 7.22 -7.59
C ALA A 34 2.17 6.54 -8.38
N GLU A 35 3.10 7.33 -8.89
CA GLU A 35 4.28 6.78 -9.53
C GLU A 35 5.24 6.20 -8.48
N ALA A 36 5.87 5.07 -8.79
CA ALA A 36 6.86 4.45 -7.93
C ALA A 36 8.07 5.36 -7.78
N GLY A 37 8.53 5.51 -6.55
CA GLY A 37 9.79 6.17 -6.22
C GLY A 37 10.84 5.15 -5.75
N PRO A 38 12.05 5.63 -5.43
CA PRO A 38 13.10 4.74 -4.93
C PRO A 38 12.72 3.98 -3.65
N GLU A 39 11.83 4.55 -2.83
CA GLU A 39 11.37 3.92 -1.59
C GLU A 39 10.60 2.62 -1.84
N GLN A 40 9.91 2.50 -2.96
CA GLN A 40 9.12 1.33 -3.30
C GLN A 40 9.96 0.23 -3.97
N MET A 41 11.07 0.58 -4.61
CA MET A 41 11.81 -0.34 -5.45
C MET A 41 13.27 -0.53 -5.05
N ASP A 42 13.75 0.14 -4.01
CA ASP A 42 15.14 0.15 -3.55
C ASP A 42 16.15 0.58 -4.62
N LEU A 43 15.68 1.21 -5.70
CA LEU A 43 16.50 1.72 -6.79
C LEU A 43 15.68 2.76 -7.57
N ASP A 44 16.34 3.50 -8.47
CA ASP A 44 15.65 4.48 -9.30
C ASP A 44 14.77 3.76 -10.33
N PRO A 45 13.43 3.85 -10.20
CA PRO A 45 12.53 3.15 -11.12
C PRO A 45 12.67 3.58 -12.58
N LYS A 46 13.11 4.82 -12.83
CA LYS A 46 13.26 5.34 -14.19
C LYS A 46 14.30 4.58 -15.00
N ARG A 47 15.24 3.94 -14.34
CA ARG A 47 16.30 3.14 -15.01
C ARG A 47 15.72 1.91 -15.71
N PHE A 48 14.54 1.44 -15.27
CA PHE A 48 13.90 0.23 -15.78
C PHE A 48 12.57 0.52 -16.48
N PHE A 49 12.32 1.80 -16.76
CA PHE A 49 11.09 2.22 -17.43
C PHE A 49 11.29 2.28 -18.94
N ASP A 50 10.34 1.70 -19.67
CA ASP A 50 10.22 1.86 -21.12
C ASP A 50 8.73 1.95 -21.44
N PRO A 51 8.25 3.03 -22.07
CA PRO A 51 6.82 3.17 -22.38
C PRO A 51 6.30 2.11 -23.36
N ARG A 52 7.18 1.42 -24.06
CA ARG A 52 6.80 0.34 -24.97
C ARG A 52 6.52 -0.93 -24.21
N LYS A 53 5.29 -1.39 -24.31
CA LYS A 53 4.85 -2.62 -23.66
C LYS A 53 5.58 -3.83 -24.24
N GLY A 54 6.04 -4.70 -23.37
CA GLY A 54 6.70 -5.94 -23.78
C GLY A 54 8.22 -5.86 -23.98
N THR A 55 8.84 -4.71 -23.67
CA THR A 55 10.30 -4.60 -23.68
C THR A 55 10.89 -5.46 -22.56
N LEU A 56 11.88 -6.29 -22.91
CA LEU A 56 12.50 -7.22 -21.98
C LEU A 56 13.14 -6.48 -20.81
N ASP A 57 12.92 -7.00 -19.60
CA ASP A 57 13.46 -6.47 -18.34
C ASP A 57 13.12 -4.98 -18.09
N ARG A 58 11.97 -4.53 -18.59
CA ARG A 58 11.50 -3.15 -18.37
C ARG A 58 10.05 -3.11 -17.94
N TYR A 59 9.71 -2.07 -17.20
CA TYR A 59 8.33 -1.75 -16.81
C TYR A 59 7.78 -0.69 -17.76
N TYR A 60 6.56 -0.89 -18.23
CA TYR A 60 5.89 0.11 -19.07
C TYR A 60 4.98 1.04 -18.26
N CYS A 61 4.75 0.75 -17.00
CA CYS A 61 3.92 1.57 -16.11
C CYS A 61 4.53 1.56 -14.70
N LEU A 62 4.73 2.75 -14.16
CA LEU A 62 5.23 2.93 -12.79
C LEU A 62 4.14 3.32 -11.81
N LYS A 63 2.89 3.48 -12.27
CA LYS A 63 1.76 3.79 -11.39
C LYS A 63 1.28 2.55 -10.65
N GLY A 64 1.05 2.72 -9.36
CA GLY A 64 0.52 1.66 -8.51
C GLY A 64 -0.04 2.22 -7.22
N GLY A 65 -0.74 1.37 -6.48
CA GLY A 65 -1.25 1.71 -5.16
C GLY A 65 -0.21 1.38 -4.10
N TYR A 66 0.61 2.35 -3.73
CA TYR A 66 1.68 2.16 -2.75
C TYR A 66 1.23 2.63 -1.39
N ILE A 67 1.61 1.87 -0.36
CA ILE A 67 1.38 2.21 1.04
C ILE A 67 2.63 2.93 1.53
N GLN A 68 2.42 4.16 2.02
CA GLN A 68 3.49 5.00 2.55
C GLN A 68 3.24 5.26 4.04
N ASP A 69 4.30 5.62 4.76
CA ASP A 69 4.23 6.03 6.17
C ASP A 69 3.57 4.99 7.08
N PHE A 70 3.73 3.71 6.74
CA PHE A 70 3.23 2.63 7.57
C PHE A 70 4.27 2.24 8.62
N GLU A 71 3.83 2.24 9.88
CA GLU A 71 4.59 1.70 10.99
C GLU A 71 3.76 0.62 11.69
N LEU A 72 4.34 -0.57 11.84
CA LEU A 72 3.69 -1.62 12.60
C LEU A 72 3.98 -1.39 14.08
N ASP A 73 2.92 -1.24 14.87
CA ASP A 73 3.01 -1.19 16.32
C ASP A 73 3.15 -2.63 16.86
N PRO A 74 4.31 -2.99 17.42
CA PRO A 74 4.50 -4.35 17.95
C PRO A 74 3.83 -4.58 19.30
N GLU A 75 3.28 -3.55 19.93
CA GLU A 75 2.61 -3.67 21.22
C GLU A 75 1.39 -4.59 21.12
N GLY A 76 1.28 -5.51 22.05
CA GLY A 76 0.20 -6.51 22.03
C GLY A 76 0.52 -7.77 21.21
N PHE A 77 1.64 -7.77 20.50
CA PHE A 77 2.15 -8.95 19.79
C PHE A 77 3.40 -9.47 20.49
N ALA A 78 3.64 -10.77 20.46
CA ALA A 78 4.87 -11.37 21.00
C ALA A 78 6.04 -11.16 20.03
N LEU A 79 6.28 -9.92 19.61
CA LEU A 79 7.28 -9.55 18.61
C LEU A 79 8.22 -8.48 19.17
N ASP A 80 9.49 -8.64 18.86
CA ASP A 80 10.52 -7.64 19.16
C ASP A 80 10.41 -6.50 18.12
N ALA A 81 10.35 -5.26 18.59
CA ALA A 81 10.27 -4.08 17.73
C ALA A 81 11.37 -4.02 16.67
N GLN A 82 12.56 -4.53 16.97
CA GLN A 82 13.67 -4.57 16.00
C GLN A 82 13.43 -5.56 14.85
N ARG A 83 12.58 -6.57 15.07
CA ARG A 83 12.27 -7.60 14.07
C ARG A 83 11.13 -7.21 13.15
N VAL A 84 10.42 -6.13 13.46
CA VAL A 84 9.26 -5.67 12.69
C VAL A 84 9.58 -4.42 11.87
N GLN A 85 10.82 -4.10 11.65
CA GLN A 85 11.22 -3.04 10.73
C GLN A 85 10.94 -3.45 9.30
N LEU A 86 10.11 -2.66 8.63
CA LEU A 86 9.75 -2.84 7.23
C LEU A 86 10.60 -1.94 6.33
#